data_c3cb3a6e74bdd3efd0b584990a6be00b
#
_entry.id   c3cb3a6e74bdd3efd0b584990a6be00b
#
_cell.length_a   1.000
_cell.length_b   1.000
_cell.length_c   1.000
_cell.angle_alpha   90.00
_cell.angle_beta   90.00
_cell.angle_gamma   90.00
#
_symmetry.space_group_name_H-M   'P 1'
#
loop_
_entity.id
_entity.type
_entity.pdbx_description
1 polymer ?
#
loop_
_entity_poly.entity_id
_entity_poly.type
_entity_poly.pdbx_seq_one_letter_code
_entity_poly.pdbx_strand_id
1 'polypeptide(L)'
;MHNIYFLLIIFLISSCSYISGPDGFFPETADDFFNEEIAEDLKLPSSSDNLELKTDNHYPYLEARPEIDEISVPKPRQIFSSGQTKQVQLRKLGDLLWMYVETLPSTSWPIAKTYFETSEYEVLSANPNSGKIVMNFNEGIQLTASIEHGIKEASTEVSLMFTDSNNNELIDDNYLQLQQTELQKLLQYFADSVSTFSGTSLAAQNLNDRKKSKILSVNEQTIIELSLNFDRSWSAVSRAIDDAKVSVNDRNRDEGFFLVSFVTEDDKKGWFGFLNFDNEEERTLDLSQDPEFRIIVKETAGKTRVFVESLQGDLGGAEELLSEINKLLT
;
A
#
# COMPACT_ATOMS: atom_id res chain seq x y z
N MET A 1 -48.73 -2.46 -37.36
CA MET A 1 -47.45 -1.77 -37.09
C MET A 1 -46.69 -2.35 -35.86
N HIS A 2 -47.39 -2.78 -34.80
CA HIS A 2 -46.74 -3.37 -33.60
C HIS A 2 -45.86 -4.60 -33.88
N ASN A 3 -46.28 -5.49 -34.78
CA ASN A 3 -45.53 -6.72 -35.10
C ASN A 3 -44.22 -6.49 -35.84
N ILE A 4 -44.08 -5.36 -36.55
CA ILE A 4 -42.85 -4.99 -37.27
C ILE A 4 -41.77 -4.53 -36.28
N TYR A 5 -42.14 -3.78 -35.26
CA TYR A 5 -41.20 -3.37 -34.19
C TYR A 5 -40.72 -4.53 -33.35
N PHE A 6 -41.58 -5.52 -33.09
CA PHE A 6 -41.21 -6.72 -32.35
C PHE A 6 -40.23 -7.59 -33.15
N LEU A 7 -40.36 -7.69 -34.44
CA LEU A 7 -39.45 -8.41 -35.33
C LEU A 7 -38.11 -7.69 -35.47
N LEU A 8 -38.09 -6.37 -35.43
CA LEU A 8 -36.87 -5.53 -35.49
C LEU A 8 -36.08 -5.62 -34.19
N ILE A 9 -36.76 -5.73 -33.03
CA ILE A 9 -36.11 -5.93 -31.73
C ILE A 9 -35.46 -7.29 -31.63
N ILE A 10 -36.09 -8.36 -32.14
CA ILE A 10 -35.52 -9.71 -32.17
C ILE A 10 -34.24 -9.77 -33.03
N PHE A 11 -34.21 -9.01 -34.14
CA PHE A 11 -33.06 -8.96 -35.05
C PHE A 11 -31.88 -8.19 -34.43
N LEU A 12 -32.12 -7.24 -33.52
CA LEU A 12 -31.08 -6.51 -32.82
C LEU A 12 -30.43 -7.34 -31.69
N ILE A 13 -31.19 -8.26 -31.06
CA ILE A 13 -30.68 -9.09 -29.95
C ILE A 13 -29.76 -10.23 -30.46
N SER A 14 -29.94 -10.70 -31.71
CA SER A 14 -29.09 -11.75 -32.28
C SER A 14 -27.77 -11.24 -32.85
N SER A 15 -27.48 -9.94 -32.82
CA SER A 15 -26.29 -9.33 -33.41
C SER A 15 -25.05 -9.43 -32.51
N CYS A 16 -25.19 -9.56 -31.20
CA CYS A 16 -24.05 -9.57 -30.28
C CYS A 16 -23.17 -10.82 -30.39
N SER A 17 -23.74 -11.96 -30.76
CA SER A 17 -22.99 -13.21 -30.94
C SER A 17 -22.08 -13.23 -32.18
N TYR A 18 -22.29 -12.29 -33.11
CA TYR A 18 -21.52 -12.22 -34.37
C TYR A 18 -20.27 -11.33 -34.24
N ILE A 19 -20.19 -10.51 -33.20
CA ILE A 19 -19.09 -9.54 -33.01
C ILE A 19 -18.02 -10.12 -32.08
N SER A 20 -18.42 -10.78 -30.99
CA SER A 20 -17.49 -11.38 -30.01
C SER A 20 -17.95 -12.80 -29.68
N GLY A 21 -17.00 -13.70 -29.55
CA GLY A 21 -17.21 -15.13 -29.28
C GLY A 21 -16.22 -15.97 -30.06
N PRO A 22 -16.17 -17.30 -29.85
CA PRO A 22 -15.16 -18.18 -30.47
C PRO A 22 -15.12 -18.09 -32.00
N ASP A 23 -16.29 -17.80 -32.63
CA ASP A 23 -16.43 -17.67 -34.08
C ASP A 23 -16.78 -16.22 -34.50
N GLY A 24 -16.61 -15.23 -33.62
CA GLY A 24 -16.90 -13.82 -33.87
C GLY A 24 -15.83 -13.10 -34.69
N PHE A 25 -16.15 -11.86 -35.12
CA PHE A 25 -15.21 -11.03 -35.90
C PHE A 25 -13.99 -10.60 -35.06
N PHE A 26 -14.11 -10.59 -33.74
CA PHE A 26 -13.03 -10.43 -32.76
C PHE A 26 -13.04 -11.66 -31.84
N PRO A 27 -12.39 -12.77 -32.24
CA PRO A 27 -12.27 -13.93 -31.37
C PRO A 27 -11.43 -13.59 -30.14
N GLU A 28 -11.83 -14.09 -28.99
CA GLU A 28 -11.06 -13.96 -27.76
C GLU A 28 -9.87 -14.92 -27.85
N THR A 29 -8.71 -14.40 -28.19
CA THR A 29 -7.48 -15.18 -28.42
C THR A 29 -6.57 -15.22 -27.19
N ALA A 30 -7.00 -14.66 -26.06
CA ALA A 30 -6.20 -14.57 -24.84
C ALA A 30 -5.78 -15.97 -24.32
N ASP A 31 -6.64 -16.97 -24.50
CA ASP A 31 -6.40 -18.34 -24.04
C ASP A 31 -5.79 -19.25 -25.11
N ASP A 32 -5.71 -18.84 -26.36
CA ASP A 32 -5.18 -19.67 -27.46
C ASP A 32 -3.72 -20.04 -27.22
N PHE A 33 -2.96 -19.12 -26.63
CA PHE A 33 -1.56 -19.36 -26.25
C PHE A 33 -1.36 -20.55 -25.30
N PHE A 34 -2.33 -20.86 -24.45
CA PHE A 34 -2.24 -21.98 -23.52
C PHE A 34 -2.56 -23.34 -24.18
N ASN A 35 -3.24 -23.32 -25.33
CA ASN A 35 -3.65 -24.50 -26.06
C ASN A 35 -2.77 -24.79 -27.28
N GLU A 36 -1.80 -23.90 -27.60
CA GLU A 36 -0.84 -24.09 -28.68
C GLU A 36 0.10 -25.23 -28.32
N GLU A 37 0.28 -26.17 -29.29
CA GLU A 37 1.28 -27.20 -29.17
C GLU A 37 2.67 -26.58 -29.25
N ILE A 38 3.58 -27.05 -28.39
CA ILE A 38 5.00 -26.62 -28.43
C ILE A 38 5.55 -26.89 -29.84
N ALA A 39 5.98 -25.81 -30.50
CA ALA A 39 6.58 -25.92 -31.81
C ALA A 39 7.80 -26.90 -31.81
N GLU A 40 7.96 -27.66 -32.87
CA GLU A 40 9.14 -28.54 -33.03
C GLU A 40 10.43 -27.70 -32.89
N ASP A 41 11.45 -28.30 -32.30
CA ASP A 41 12.76 -27.68 -32.16
C ASP A 41 13.28 -27.17 -33.50
N LEU A 42 13.79 -25.93 -33.50
CA LEU A 42 14.37 -25.31 -34.67
C LEU A 42 15.52 -26.16 -35.19
N LYS A 43 15.40 -26.68 -36.41
CA LYS A 43 16.47 -27.40 -37.10
C LYS A 43 17.48 -26.40 -37.63
N LEU A 44 18.71 -26.49 -37.17
CA LEU A 44 19.83 -25.68 -37.68
C LEU A 44 20.13 -26.03 -39.13
N PRO A 45 20.45 -25.05 -39.98
CA PRO A 45 20.94 -25.31 -41.36
C PRO A 45 22.22 -26.15 -41.31
N SER A 46 22.38 -27.06 -42.27
CA SER A 46 23.53 -27.98 -42.35
C SER A 46 24.91 -27.29 -42.43
N SER A 47 24.94 -25.97 -42.65
CA SER A 47 26.16 -25.15 -42.64
C SER A 47 26.62 -24.70 -41.25
N SER A 48 25.88 -25.03 -40.21
CA SER A 48 26.09 -24.56 -38.81
C SER A 48 26.79 -25.61 -37.93
N ASP A 49 27.21 -26.76 -38.48
CA ASP A 49 27.84 -27.88 -37.74
C ASP A 49 29.12 -27.49 -36.96
N ASN A 50 29.66 -26.28 -37.17
CA ASN A 50 30.85 -25.77 -36.48
C ASN A 50 30.53 -24.63 -35.48
N LEU A 51 29.26 -24.29 -35.26
CA LEU A 51 28.85 -23.35 -34.24
C LEU A 51 28.58 -24.13 -32.94
N GLU A 52 29.53 -24.08 -32.00
CA GLU A 52 29.26 -24.45 -30.61
C GLU A 52 28.18 -23.50 -30.07
N LEU A 53 26.92 -23.87 -30.27
CA LEU A 53 25.82 -23.23 -29.56
C LEU A 53 26.05 -23.50 -28.07
N LYS A 54 26.51 -22.48 -27.35
CA LYS A 54 26.52 -22.53 -25.89
C LYS A 54 25.06 -22.57 -25.43
N THR A 55 24.53 -23.77 -25.26
CA THR A 55 23.20 -24.04 -24.72
C THR A 55 23.14 -23.81 -23.19
N ASP A 56 24.19 -23.23 -22.60
CA ASP A 56 24.29 -22.97 -21.16
C ASP A 56 23.43 -21.79 -20.67
N ASN A 57 22.74 -21.10 -21.57
CA ASN A 57 21.74 -20.11 -21.20
C ASN A 57 20.39 -20.81 -20.98
N HIS A 58 20.36 -21.79 -20.13
CA HIS A 58 19.11 -22.25 -19.54
C HIS A 58 18.59 -21.14 -18.65
N TYR A 59 17.62 -20.37 -19.16
CA TYR A 59 16.76 -19.61 -18.26
C TYR A 59 16.10 -20.63 -17.31
N PRO A 60 16.19 -20.45 -16.00
CA PRO A 60 15.54 -21.38 -15.11
C PRO A 60 14.04 -21.39 -15.43
N TYR A 61 13.58 -22.51 -15.97
CA TYR A 61 12.15 -22.76 -16.05
C TYR A 61 11.65 -22.85 -14.62
N LEU A 62 10.88 -21.86 -14.20
CA LEU A 62 10.08 -22.02 -13.00
C LEU A 62 9.01 -23.06 -13.34
N GLU A 63 9.11 -24.27 -12.78
CA GLU A 63 8.17 -25.37 -12.97
C GLU A 63 6.75 -25.04 -12.46
N ALA A 64 6.61 -23.99 -11.68
CA ALA A 64 5.35 -23.36 -11.35
C ALA A 64 5.46 -21.89 -11.72
N ARG A 65 4.64 -21.41 -12.67
CA ARG A 65 4.35 -19.98 -12.73
C ARG A 65 3.82 -19.60 -11.36
N PRO A 66 4.50 -18.74 -10.60
CA PRO A 66 3.76 -18.05 -9.57
C PRO A 66 2.61 -17.37 -10.31
N GLU A 67 1.37 -17.56 -9.89
CA GLU A 67 0.30 -16.64 -10.24
C GLU A 67 0.89 -15.26 -9.99
N ILE A 68 1.20 -14.54 -11.06
CA ILE A 68 1.62 -13.15 -10.96
C ILE A 68 0.30 -12.45 -10.67
N ASP A 69 -0.10 -12.50 -9.38
CA ASP A 69 -0.99 -11.49 -8.87
C ASP A 69 -0.44 -10.16 -9.37
N GLU A 70 -1.30 -9.33 -9.91
CA GLU A 70 -1.01 -7.99 -10.42
C GLU A 70 0.20 -7.40 -9.70
N ILE A 71 1.17 -6.84 -10.44
CA ILE A 71 2.37 -6.20 -9.87
C ILE A 71 1.87 -5.01 -9.03
N SER A 72 1.32 -5.31 -7.86
CA SER A 72 0.85 -4.30 -6.93
C SER A 72 2.01 -3.87 -6.05
N VAL A 73 2.13 -2.58 -5.82
CA VAL A 73 3.05 -2.05 -4.80
C VAL A 73 2.74 -2.73 -3.47
N PRO A 74 3.73 -3.27 -2.74
CA PRO A 74 3.49 -3.83 -1.44
C PRO A 74 2.82 -2.79 -0.55
N LYS A 75 1.54 -3.00 -0.26
CA LYS A 75 0.78 -2.15 0.68
C LYS A 75 0.85 -2.78 2.06
N PRO A 76 0.83 -1.99 3.15
CA PRO A 76 0.68 -2.54 4.48
C PRO A 76 -0.56 -3.43 4.50
N ARG A 77 -0.36 -4.72 4.76
CA ARG A 77 -1.47 -5.66 4.83
C ARG A 77 -2.10 -5.57 6.21
N GLN A 78 -3.41 -5.38 6.25
CA GLN A 78 -4.17 -5.57 7.45
C GLN A 78 -4.26 -7.06 7.73
N ILE A 79 -3.53 -7.55 8.74
CA ILE A 79 -3.52 -8.97 9.10
C ILE A 79 -4.74 -9.30 9.97
N PHE A 80 -5.14 -8.36 10.82
CA PHE A 80 -6.24 -8.52 11.75
C PHE A 80 -6.92 -7.18 12.02
N SER A 81 -8.24 -7.21 12.20
CA SER A 81 -9.04 -6.05 12.59
C SER A 81 -10.06 -6.52 13.63
N SER A 82 -10.14 -5.81 14.72
CA SER A 82 -11.13 -6.11 15.74
C SER A 82 -12.45 -5.42 15.45
N GLY A 83 -13.51 -6.20 15.52
CA GLY A 83 -14.88 -5.71 15.48
C GLY A 83 -15.31 -5.05 14.17
N GLN A 84 -16.51 -4.47 14.18
CA GLN A 84 -17.12 -3.82 13.00
C GLN A 84 -16.53 -2.45 12.67
N THR A 85 -15.83 -1.80 13.63
CA THR A 85 -15.41 -0.39 13.50
C THR A 85 -14.05 -0.18 12.83
N LYS A 86 -13.25 -1.24 12.64
CA LYS A 86 -11.89 -1.16 12.08
C LYS A 86 -10.96 -0.14 12.77
N GLN A 87 -11.31 0.30 13.98
CA GLN A 87 -10.54 1.32 14.72
C GLN A 87 -9.16 0.84 15.18
N VAL A 88 -8.99 -0.47 15.35
CA VAL A 88 -7.72 -1.09 15.71
C VAL A 88 -7.36 -2.14 14.69
N GLN A 89 -6.18 -2.05 14.10
CA GLN A 89 -5.73 -2.92 13.01
C GLN A 89 -4.28 -3.36 13.24
N LEU A 90 -3.98 -4.61 12.92
CA LEU A 90 -2.61 -5.09 12.81
C LEU A 90 -2.16 -4.97 11.37
N ARG A 91 -1.08 -4.24 11.12
CA ARG A 91 -0.54 -3.96 9.79
C ARG A 91 0.85 -4.55 9.65
N LYS A 92 1.17 -5.06 8.45
CA LYS A 92 2.47 -5.62 8.10
C LYS A 92 2.96 -5.08 6.76
N LEU A 93 4.25 -4.77 6.69
CA LEU A 93 4.95 -4.42 5.45
C LEU A 93 6.35 -5.07 5.49
N GLY A 94 6.55 -6.13 4.70
CA GLY A 94 7.74 -6.97 4.85
C GLY A 94 7.80 -7.57 6.25
N ASP A 95 8.89 -7.36 6.95
CA ASP A 95 9.10 -7.80 8.35
C ASP A 95 8.61 -6.78 9.38
N LEU A 96 8.28 -5.57 8.93
CA LEU A 96 7.73 -4.53 9.81
C LEU A 96 6.30 -4.86 10.20
N LEU A 97 6.03 -4.89 11.51
CA LEU A 97 4.74 -5.19 12.09
C LEU A 97 4.36 -4.14 13.12
N TRP A 98 3.14 -3.60 13.03
CA TRP A 98 2.65 -2.62 14.00
C TRP A 98 1.14 -2.66 14.13
N MET A 99 0.65 -2.26 15.29
CA MET A 99 -0.76 -2.01 15.51
C MET A 99 -1.08 -0.55 15.19
N TYR A 100 -2.07 -0.33 14.35
CA TYR A 100 -2.66 0.97 14.07
C TYR A 100 -3.92 1.16 14.90
N VAL A 101 -4.06 2.33 15.52
CA VAL A 101 -5.21 2.70 16.33
C VAL A 101 -5.72 4.06 15.88
N GLU A 102 -7.02 4.19 15.66
CA GLU A 102 -7.65 5.44 15.21
C GLU A 102 -7.97 6.36 16.40
N THR A 103 -6.94 6.67 17.18
CA THR A 103 -6.98 7.63 18.29
C THR A 103 -5.61 8.30 18.45
N LEU A 104 -5.57 9.43 19.13
CA LEU A 104 -4.31 10.12 19.44
C LEU A 104 -3.43 9.32 20.42
N PRO A 105 -2.09 9.46 20.34
CA PRO A 105 -1.17 8.80 21.26
C PRO A 105 -1.43 9.07 22.73
N SER A 106 -1.88 10.27 23.08
CA SER A 106 -2.24 10.61 24.47
C SER A 106 -3.43 9.79 25.01
N THR A 107 -4.29 9.27 24.14
CA THR A 107 -5.39 8.36 24.50
C THR A 107 -4.92 6.91 24.47
N SER A 108 -4.11 6.52 23.51
CA SER A 108 -3.59 5.16 23.40
C SER A 108 -2.57 4.81 24.49
N TRP A 109 -1.79 5.80 24.96
CA TRP A 109 -0.78 5.60 25.99
C TRP A 109 -1.31 4.97 27.29
N PRO A 110 -2.37 5.53 27.95
CA PRO A 110 -2.87 4.92 29.18
C PRO A 110 -3.47 3.54 28.96
N ILE A 111 -4.05 3.25 27.79
CA ILE A 111 -4.57 1.92 27.46
C ILE A 111 -3.41 0.91 27.39
N ALA A 112 -2.35 1.24 26.63
CA ALA A 112 -1.17 0.39 26.53
C ALA A 112 -0.49 0.19 27.89
N LYS A 113 -0.31 1.28 28.65
CA LYS A 113 0.28 1.22 29.98
C LYS A 113 -0.51 0.31 30.92
N THR A 114 -1.82 0.46 30.99
CA THR A 114 -2.68 -0.39 31.83
C THR A 114 -2.60 -1.84 31.44
N TYR A 115 -2.61 -2.15 30.11
CA TYR A 115 -2.44 -3.51 29.62
C TYR A 115 -1.16 -4.16 30.19
N PHE A 116 -0.02 -3.51 30.02
CA PHE A 116 1.26 -4.09 30.46
C PHE A 116 1.39 -4.14 31.98
N GLU A 117 0.85 -3.18 32.72
CA GLU A 117 0.86 -3.18 34.19
C GLU A 117 -0.09 -4.22 34.81
N THR A 118 -1.13 -4.64 34.09
CA THR A 118 -2.10 -5.64 34.56
C THR A 118 -1.88 -7.03 33.98
N SER A 119 -0.97 -7.16 33.01
CA SER A 119 -0.57 -8.43 32.42
C SER A 119 0.52 -9.12 33.26
N GLU A 120 1.02 -10.25 32.77
CA GLU A 120 2.08 -11.04 33.43
C GLU A 120 3.48 -10.43 33.30
N TYR A 121 3.62 -9.30 32.55
CA TYR A 121 4.92 -8.66 32.36
C TYR A 121 5.35 -7.84 33.58
N GLU A 122 6.65 -7.92 33.90
CA GLU A 122 7.28 -7.02 34.83
C GLU A 122 7.67 -5.71 34.11
N VAL A 123 6.93 -4.63 34.35
CA VAL A 123 7.23 -3.33 33.75
C VAL A 123 8.46 -2.71 34.43
N LEU A 124 9.54 -2.57 33.68
CA LEU A 124 10.80 -1.98 34.14
C LEU A 124 10.75 -0.45 34.09
N SER A 125 10.17 0.11 33.04
CA SER A 125 9.98 1.55 32.89
C SER A 125 8.83 1.88 31.95
N ALA A 126 8.14 2.99 32.23
CA ALA A 126 7.13 3.55 31.35
C ALA A 126 7.32 5.07 31.24
N ASN A 127 7.80 5.52 30.09
CA ASN A 127 8.13 6.93 29.87
C ASN A 127 7.14 7.57 28.86
N PRO A 128 6.17 8.36 29.36
CA PRO A 128 5.18 8.98 28.50
C PRO A 128 5.77 10.02 27.53
N ASN A 129 6.91 10.61 27.87
CA ASN A 129 7.57 11.58 26.99
C ASN A 129 8.19 10.93 25.76
N SER A 130 8.74 9.74 25.90
CA SER A 130 9.31 9.00 24.76
C SER A 130 8.29 8.08 24.08
N GLY A 131 7.17 7.81 24.73
CA GLY A 131 6.17 6.85 24.25
C GLY A 131 6.62 5.39 24.42
N LYS A 132 7.59 5.11 25.31
CA LYS A 132 8.16 3.76 25.45
C LYS A 132 7.79 3.14 26.79
N ILE A 133 7.40 1.85 26.74
CA ILE A 133 7.19 0.99 27.89
C ILE A 133 8.15 -0.19 27.72
N VAL A 134 9.06 -0.38 28.69
CA VAL A 134 10.05 -1.45 28.68
C VAL A 134 9.67 -2.47 29.75
N MET A 135 9.67 -3.72 29.38
CA MET A 135 9.26 -4.84 30.20
C MET A 135 10.30 -5.95 30.17
N ASN A 136 10.37 -6.70 31.26
CA ASN A 136 11.08 -7.97 31.29
C ASN A 136 10.17 -9.03 30.62
N PHE A 137 10.69 -9.70 29.58
CA PHE A 137 9.95 -10.74 28.90
C PHE A 137 10.37 -12.13 29.37
N ASN A 138 11.67 -12.36 29.42
CA ASN A 138 12.33 -13.59 29.87
C ASN A 138 13.67 -13.24 30.51
N GLU A 139 14.41 -14.25 31.06
CA GLU A 139 15.79 -14.06 31.50
C GLU A 139 16.65 -13.52 30.34
N GLY A 140 17.11 -12.28 30.49
CA GLY A 140 17.99 -11.61 29.54
C GLY A 140 17.33 -11.05 28.30
N ILE A 141 15.98 -11.12 28.17
CA ILE A 141 15.25 -10.56 27.04
C ILE A 141 14.26 -9.51 27.54
N GLN A 142 14.32 -8.33 26.93
CA GLN A 142 13.39 -7.25 27.17
C GLN A 142 12.42 -7.08 25.99
N LEU A 143 11.20 -6.72 26.30
CA LEU A 143 10.18 -6.31 25.34
C LEU A 143 9.93 -4.82 25.50
N THR A 144 10.10 -4.06 24.43
CA THR A 144 9.80 -2.63 24.40
C THR A 144 8.58 -2.38 23.52
N ALA A 145 7.56 -1.76 24.11
CA ALA A 145 6.43 -1.21 23.35
C ALA A 145 6.69 0.26 23.07
N SER A 146 6.57 0.67 21.81
CA SER A 146 6.69 2.06 21.36
C SER A 146 5.34 2.55 20.89
N ILE A 147 4.83 3.60 21.52
CA ILE A 147 3.57 4.27 21.23
C ILE A 147 3.90 5.60 20.56
N GLU A 148 3.60 5.72 19.28
CA GLU A 148 3.97 6.87 18.46
C GLU A 148 2.77 7.42 17.71
N HIS A 149 2.87 8.67 17.26
CA HIS A 149 1.90 9.23 16.33
C HIS A 149 1.93 8.46 15.01
N GLY A 150 0.76 8.11 14.47
CA GLY A 150 0.68 7.50 13.14
C GLY A 150 0.88 8.54 12.02
N ILE A 151 0.76 8.10 10.78
CA ILE A 151 0.81 9.00 9.61
C ILE A 151 -0.46 9.84 9.57
N LYS A 152 -1.62 9.21 9.73
CA LYS A 152 -2.92 9.89 9.77
C LYS A 152 -3.02 10.79 11.01
N GLU A 153 -3.65 11.96 10.86
CA GLU A 153 -3.64 13.03 11.85
C GLU A 153 -4.12 12.62 13.26
N ALA A 154 -5.16 11.82 13.35
CA ALA A 154 -5.70 11.34 14.63
C ALA A 154 -5.46 9.84 14.78
N SER A 155 -4.21 9.40 14.71
CA SER A 155 -3.87 7.99 14.81
C SER A 155 -2.63 7.74 15.66
N THR A 156 -2.56 6.51 16.17
CA THR A 156 -1.43 5.97 16.92
C THR A 156 -0.90 4.73 16.20
N GLU A 157 0.40 4.57 16.19
CA GLU A 157 1.07 3.32 15.87
C GLU A 157 1.72 2.76 17.12
N VAL A 158 1.52 1.47 17.36
CA VAL A 158 2.15 0.74 18.44
C VAL A 158 2.98 -0.37 17.85
N SER A 159 4.28 -0.37 18.11
CA SER A 159 5.21 -1.42 17.73
C SER A 159 5.80 -2.09 18.96
N LEU A 160 6.17 -3.34 18.83
CA LEU A 160 6.88 -4.13 19.84
C LEU A 160 8.27 -4.47 19.32
N MET A 161 9.25 -4.52 20.19
CA MET A 161 10.62 -4.86 19.85
C MET A 161 11.24 -5.70 20.98
N PHE A 162 11.82 -6.84 20.61
CA PHE A 162 12.58 -7.67 21.52
C PHE A 162 14.06 -7.31 21.47
N THR A 163 14.69 -7.18 22.61
CA THR A 163 16.14 -6.92 22.71
C THR A 163 16.79 -7.87 23.71
N ASP A 164 18.06 -8.20 23.47
CA ASP A 164 18.90 -8.92 24.42
C ASP A 164 19.42 -8.00 25.52
N SER A 165 20.18 -8.58 26.46
CA SER A 165 20.80 -7.85 27.56
C SER A 165 21.84 -6.79 27.12
N ASN A 166 22.28 -6.85 25.86
CA ASN A 166 23.22 -5.89 25.27
C ASN A 166 22.49 -4.82 24.42
N ASN A 167 21.16 -4.79 24.46
CA ASN A 167 20.31 -3.95 23.63
C ASN A 167 20.39 -4.25 22.12
N ASN A 168 20.82 -5.46 21.72
CA ASN A 168 20.72 -5.86 20.32
C ASN A 168 19.28 -6.28 20.02
N GLU A 169 18.75 -5.82 18.90
CA GLU A 169 17.42 -6.18 18.43
C GLU A 169 17.40 -7.65 17.96
N LEU A 170 16.34 -8.37 18.35
CA LEU A 170 16.10 -9.76 18.01
C LEU A 170 15.02 -9.83 16.92
N ILE A 171 15.44 -10.15 15.68
CA ILE A 171 14.61 -10.08 14.48
C ILE A 171 14.54 -11.39 13.69
N ASP A 172 14.88 -12.52 14.30
CA ASP A 172 14.72 -13.81 13.64
C ASP A 172 13.23 -14.22 13.55
N ASP A 173 12.95 -15.26 12.77
CA ASP A 173 11.58 -15.73 12.51
C ASP A 173 10.79 -16.06 13.80
N ASN A 174 11.48 -16.54 14.84
CA ASN A 174 10.83 -16.86 16.11
C ASN A 174 10.36 -15.59 16.82
N TYR A 175 11.22 -14.55 16.85
CA TYR A 175 10.87 -13.28 17.48
C TYR A 175 9.84 -12.50 16.67
N LEU A 176 9.84 -12.61 15.34
CA LEU A 176 8.79 -12.04 14.50
C LEU A 176 7.43 -12.71 14.77
N GLN A 177 7.38 -14.02 14.98
CA GLN A 177 6.14 -14.72 15.37
C GLN A 177 5.70 -14.34 16.79
N LEU A 178 6.63 -14.22 17.74
CA LEU A 178 6.33 -13.75 19.09
C LEU A 178 5.80 -12.32 19.06
N GLN A 179 6.42 -11.43 18.30
CA GLN A 179 5.98 -10.04 18.12
C GLN A 179 4.54 -9.99 17.59
N GLN A 180 4.23 -10.81 16.59
CA GLN A 180 2.87 -10.90 16.06
C GLN A 180 1.87 -11.39 17.12
N THR A 181 2.24 -12.40 17.88
CA THR A 181 1.40 -12.97 18.94
C THR A 181 1.11 -11.93 20.03
N GLU A 182 2.15 -11.23 20.49
CA GLU A 182 2.00 -10.21 21.53
C GLU A 182 1.22 -8.99 21.05
N LEU A 183 1.44 -8.57 19.78
CA LEU A 183 0.63 -7.52 19.19
C LEU A 183 -0.84 -7.91 19.02
N GLN A 184 -1.15 -9.18 18.75
CA GLN A 184 -2.53 -9.66 18.68
C GLN A 184 -3.23 -9.62 20.05
N LYS A 185 -2.52 -10.01 21.12
CA LYS A 185 -3.04 -9.90 22.49
C LYS A 185 -3.34 -8.44 22.86
N LEU A 186 -2.38 -7.56 22.59
CA LEU A 186 -2.52 -6.13 22.81
C LEU A 186 -3.66 -5.53 22.00
N LEU A 187 -3.78 -5.93 20.73
CA LEU A 187 -4.86 -5.49 19.83
C LEU A 187 -6.23 -5.85 20.40
N GLN A 188 -6.41 -7.09 20.88
CA GLN A 188 -7.69 -7.50 21.47
C GLN A 188 -8.05 -6.62 22.68
N TYR A 189 -7.08 -6.35 23.56
CA TYR A 189 -7.27 -5.47 24.69
C TYR A 189 -7.64 -4.04 24.28
N PHE A 190 -6.96 -3.50 23.28
CA PHE A 190 -7.27 -2.18 22.71
C PHE A 190 -8.67 -2.13 22.10
N ALA A 191 -9.08 -3.17 21.38
CA ALA A 191 -10.39 -3.27 20.79
C ALA A 191 -11.51 -3.14 21.80
N ASP A 192 -11.35 -3.79 22.94
CA ASP A 192 -12.32 -3.79 24.03
C ASP A 192 -12.29 -2.44 24.80
N SER A 193 -11.13 -1.77 24.80
CA SER A 193 -10.90 -0.58 25.61
C SER A 193 -11.18 0.73 24.87
N VAL A 194 -10.87 0.85 23.57
CA VAL A 194 -10.97 2.13 22.81
C VAL A 194 -12.37 2.68 22.79
N SER A 195 -13.41 1.84 22.75
CA SER A 195 -14.80 2.29 22.76
C SER A 195 -15.30 2.75 24.12
N THR A 196 -14.66 2.31 25.20
CA THR A 196 -15.09 2.56 26.58
C THR A 196 -14.21 3.56 27.32
N PHE A 197 -12.96 3.72 26.87
CA PHE A 197 -11.99 4.58 27.50
C PHE A 197 -12.09 6.02 26.97
N SER A 198 -12.49 6.95 27.84
CA SER A 198 -12.64 8.38 27.49
C SER A 198 -11.51 9.26 28.04
N GLY A 199 -10.48 8.67 28.64
CA GLY A 199 -9.38 9.38 29.25
C GLY A 199 -8.26 9.73 28.28
N THR A 200 -7.55 10.83 28.56
CA THR A 200 -6.29 11.20 27.87
C THR A 200 -5.20 11.42 28.92
N SER A 201 -3.99 11.03 28.60
CA SER A 201 -2.82 11.26 29.46
C SER A 201 -2.23 12.63 29.20
N LEU A 202 -2.29 13.53 30.16
CA LEU A 202 -1.61 14.84 30.09
C LEU A 202 -0.09 14.66 29.95
N ALA A 203 0.47 13.64 30.60
CA ALA A 203 1.91 13.35 30.54
C ALA A 203 2.38 12.87 29.16
N ALA A 204 1.47 12.34 28.32
CA ALA A 204 1.76 11.84 26.97
C ALA A 204 1.28 12.78 25.86
N GLN A 205 0.82 13.99 26.17
CA GLN A 205 0.32 14.94 25.18
C GLN A 205 1.36 15.34 24.14
N ASN A 206 2.63 15.41 24.52
CA ASN A 206 3.73 15.73 23.61
C ASN A 206 3.89 14.69 22.48
N LEU A 207 3.35 13.47 22.63
CA LEU A 207 3.35 12.46 21.58
C LEU A 207 2.41 12.85 20.42
N ASN A 208 1.35 13.63 20.71
CA ASN A 208 0.42 14.11 19.70
C ASN A 208 1.07 15.09 18.73
N ASP A 209 2.12 15.81 19.15
CA ASP A 209 2.83 16.78 18.32
C ASP A 209 3.89 16.14 17.43
N ARG A 210 4.18 14.86 17.63
CA ARG A 210 5.19 14.11 16.88
C ARG A 210 4.62 13.48 15.61
N LYS A 211 3.89 14.28 14.84
CA LYS A 211 3.31 13.86 13.55
C LYS A 211 4.39 13.31 12.63
N LYS A 212 4.12 12.16 12.01
CA LYS A 212 5.03 11.53 11.04
C LYS A 212 5.01 12.23 9.67
N SER A 213 3.96 12.99 9.36
CA SER A 213 3.87 13.80 8.14
C SER A 213 3.86 15.29 8.48
N LYS A 214 4.65 16.08 7.73
CA LYS A 214 4.71 17.54 7.85
C LYS A 214 4.86 18.17 6.48
N ILE A 215 4.08 19.23 6.21
CA ILE A 215 4.28 20.08 5.04
C ILE A 215 5.33 21.14 5.38
N LEU A 216 6.33 21.28 4.53
CA LEU A 216 7.41 22.24 4.66
C LEU A 216 7.58 23.00 3.34
N SER A 217 8.08 24.23 3.41
CA SER A 217 8.56 24.95 2.24
C SER A 217 10.09 24.98 2.26
N VAL A 218 10.71 24.43 1.22
CA VAL A 218 12.18 24.37 1.07
C VAL A 218 12.54 24.93 -0.31
N ASN A 219 13.34 25.98 -0.35
CA ASN A 219 13.75 26.65 -1.60
C ASN A 219 12.54 27.03 -2.49
N GLU A 220 11.52 27.62 -1.88
CA GLU A 220 10.28 28.05 -2.56
C GLU A 220 9.41 26.88 -3.10
N GLN A 221 9.78 25.65 -2.82
CA GLN A 221 9.02 24.45 -3.17
C GLN A 221 8.31 23.89 -1.94
N THR A 222 7.03 23.57 -2.07
CA THR A 222 6.27 22.85 -1.05
C THR A 222 6.62 21.37 -1.10
N ILE A 223 6.92 20.78 0.05
CA ILE A 223 7.25 19.36 0.19
C ILE A 223 6.51 18.74 1.35
N ILE A 224 6.30 17.43 1.30
CA ILE A 224 5.90 16.63 2.45
C ILE A 224 7.15 15.94 3.01
N GLU A 225 7.47 16.18 4.27
CA GLU A 225 8.50 15.41 4.99
C GLU A 225 7.84 14.34 5.84
N LEU A 226 8.20 13.08 5.58
CA LEU A 226 7.76 11.91 6.32
C LEU A 226 8.89 11.43 7.25
N SER A 227 8.61 11.31 8.55
CA SER A 227 9.51 10.72 9.53
C SER A 227 9.44 9.17 9.45
N LEU A 228 9.70 8.65 8.26
CA LEU A 228 9.64 7.23 7.88
C LEU A 228 10.79 6.91 6.93
N ASN A 229 11.20 5.64 6.89
CA ASN A 229 12.11 5.14 5.87
C ASN A 229 11.44 5.11 4.49
N PHE A 230 12.24 4.88 3.45
CA PHE A 230 11.78 4.86 2.06
C PHE A 230 10.62 3.88 1.84
N ASP A 231 10.75 2.63 2.31
CA ASP A 231 9.78 1.58 2.03
C ASP A 231 8.37 1.90 2.56
N ARG A 232 8.31 2.39 3.79
CA ARG A 232 7.03 2.81 4.40
C ARG A 232 6.46 4.04 3.72
N SER A 233 7.33 5.01 3.38
CA SER A 233 6.94 6.24 2.69
C SER A 233 6.43 5.94 1.29
N TRP A 234 7.15 5.12 0.52
CA TRP A 234 6.74 4.67 -0.81
C TRP A 234 5.37 4.00 -0.79
N SER A 235 5.17 3.07 0.15
CA SER A 235 3.88 2.38 0.31
C SER A 235 2.75 3.33 0.70
N ALA A 236 3.00 4.30 1.60
CA ALA A 236 1.99 5.28 2.01
C ALA A 236 1.64 6.24 0.85
N VAL A 237 2.65 6.74 0.12
CA VAL A 237 2.45 7.62 -1.05
C VAL A 237 1.72 6.88 -2.17
N SER A 238 2.12 5.63 -2.47
CA SER A 238 1.42 4.82 -3.49
C SER A 238 -0.06 4.67 -3.18
N ARG A 239 -0.41 4.40 -1.91
CA ARG A 239 -1.82 4.32 -1.49
C ARG A 239 -2.53 5.65 -1.62
N ALA A 240 -1.89 6.74 -1.18
CA ALA A 240 -2.46 8.08 -1.31
C ALA A 240 -2.73 8.45 -2.78
N ILE A 241 -1.85 8.06 -3.71
CA ILE A 241 -2.06 8.23 -5.16
C ILE A 241 -3.25 7.39 -5.64
N ASP A 242 -3.36 6.13 -5.20
CA ASP A 242 -4.49 5.26 -5.58
C ASP A 242 -5.84 5.82 -5.07
N ASP A 243 -5.83 6.45 -3.88
CA ASP A 243 -7.02 7.07 -3.28
C ASP A 243 -7.33 8.46 -3.87
N ALA A 244 -6.31 9.13 -4.43
CA ALA A 244 -6.42 10.43 -5.07
C ALA A 244 -6.84 10.29 -6.51
N LYS A 245 -7.90 10.03 -6.98
CA LYS A 245 -8.43 9.97 -8.38
C LYS A 245 -7.42 10.42 -9.47
N VAL A 246 -6.20 9.89 -9.39
CA VAL A 246 -5.05 10.21 -10.25
C VAL A 246 -4.67 8.94 -11.00
N SER A 247 -4.43 9.04 -12.29
CA SER A 247 -3.95 7.93 -13.10
C SER A 247 -2.43 7.80 -12.98
N VAL A 248 -1.95 6.60 -12.67
CA VAL A 248 -0.51 6.30 -12.67
C VAL A 248 -0.12 5.79 -14.05
N ASN A 249 0.65 6.60 -14.79
CA ASN A 249 1.14 6.24 -16.12
C ASN A 249 2.37 5.33 -16.04
N ASP A 250 3.27 5.61 -15.07
CA ASP A 250 4.48 4.82 -14.83
C ASP A 250 4.97 5.01 -13.40
N ARG A 251 5.78 4.06 -12.92
CA ARG A 251 6.43 4.14 -11.61
C ARG A 251 7.77 3.44 -11.63
N ASN A 252 8.74 4.07 -11.01
CA ASN A 252 10.06 3.48 -10.82
C ASN A 252 10.46 3.60 -9.34
N ARG A 253 10.42 2.47 -8.63
CA ARG A 253 10.73 2.44 -7.21
C ARG A 253 12.22 2.67 -6.93
N ASP A 254 13.08 2.16 -7.79
CA ASP A 254 14.54 2.26 -7.60
C ASP A 254 15.01 3.71 -7.75
N GLU A 255 14.37 4.46 -8.66
CA GLU A 255 14.59 5.89 -8.84
C GLU A 255 13.70 6.75 -7.94
N GLY A 256 12.69 6.15 -7.30
CA GLY A 256 11.82 6.81 -6.35
C GLY A 256 10.83 7.79 -6.97
N PHE A 257 10.17 7.45 -8.09
CA PHE A 257 9.17 8.33 -8.68
C PHE A 257 7.92 7.62 -9.18
N PHE A 258 6.83 8.39 -9.31
CA PHE A 258 5.61 8.06 -10.03
C PHE A 258 5.38 9.11 -11.12
N LEU A 259 5.00 8.68 -12.31
CA LEU A 259 4.49 9.55 -13.37
C LEU A 259 2.96 9.45 -13.36
N VAL A 260 2.30 10.59 -13.26
CA VAL A 260 0.86 10.63 -13.07
C VAL A 260 0.20 11.71 -13.92
N SER A 261 -1.09 11.51 -14.22
CA SER A 261 -1.98 12.49 -14.85
C SER A 261 -3.28 12.59 -14.07
N PHE A 262 -3.93 13.76 -14.09
CA PHE A 262 -5.26 13.89 -13.54
C PHE A 262 -6.28 13.18 -14.45
N VAL A 263 -7.22 12.46 -13.83
CA VAL A 263 -8.40 11.95 -14.55
C VAL A 263 -9.39 13.11 -14.66
N THR A 264 -9.40 13.80 -15.78
CA THR A 264 -10.38 14.88 -16.01
C THR A 264 -11.77 14.30 -16.23
N GLU A 265 -12.81 14.97 -15.69
CA GLU A 265 -14.20 14.54 -15.91
C GLU A 265 -14.62 14.61 -17.39
N ASP A 266 -13.87 15.36 -18.21
CA ASP A 266 -14.12 15.48 -19.65
C ASP A 266 -13.74 14.19 -20.41
N ASP A 267 -12.81 13.40 -19.92
CA ASP A 267 -12.43 12.11 -20.52
C ASP A 267 -13.55 11.05 -20.37
N LYS A 268 -14.45 11.25 -19.39
CA LYS A 268 -15.65 10.40 -19.22
C LYS A 268 -16.80 10.77 -20.17
N LYS A 269 -16.71 11.89 -20.88
CA LYS A 269 -17.75 12.38 -21.82
C LYS A 269 -17.48 12.02 -23.27
N GLY A 270 -16.76 10.92 -23.54
CA GLY A 270 -16.77 10.33 -24.86
C GLY A 270 -18.21 10.04 -25.32
N TRP A 271 -18.43 9.91 -26.63
CA TRP A 271 -19.72 9.62 -27.30
C TRP A 271 -20.59 8.58 -26.56
N PHE A 272 -20.01 7.69 -25.76
CA PHE A 272 -20.71 6.66 -24.96
C PHE A 272 -20.91 7.03 -23.48
N GLY A 273 -20.59 8.23 -23.03
CA GLY A 273 -20.73 8.65 -21.64
C GLY A 273 -22.16 8.60 -21.09
N PHE A 274 -23.18 8.55 -21.96
CA PHE A 274 -24.58 8.38 -21.56
C PHE A 274 -24.96 6.92 -21.25
N LEU A 275 -24.07 5.94 -21.51
CA LEU A 275 -24.32 4.51 -21.28
C LEU A 275 -23.67 4.00 -19.97
N ASN A 276 -23.05 4.88 -19.20
CA ASN A 276 -22.46 4.48 -17.92
C ASN A 276 -23.58 4.11 -16.93
N PHE A 277 -23.86 2.81 -16.88
CA PHE A 277 -24.46 2.17 -15.73
C PHE A 277 -23.39 2.10 -14.63
N ASP A 278 -23.76 2.57 -13.43
CA ASP A 278 -22.95 2.50 -12.21
C ASP A 278 -22.36 1.10 -12.02
N ASN A 279 -21.10 0.93 -12.43
CA ASN A 279 -20.27 -0.19 -11.99
C ASN A 279 -18.93 0.40 -11.52
N GLU A 280 -18.72 0.34 -10.22
CA GLU A 280 -17.51 0.83 -9.52
C GLU A 280 -16.24 0.03 -9.81
N GLU A 281 -16.19 -0.89 -10.78
CA GLU A 281 -15.13 -1.89 -10.89
C GLU A 281 -14.27 -1.87 -12.16
N GLU A 282 -14.43 -0.95 -13.10
CA GLU A 282 -13.50 -0.87 -14.23
C GLU A 282 -12.86 0.52 -14.34
N ARG A 283 -11.75 0.70 -13.62
CA ARG A 283 -10.76 1.72 -13.95
C ARG A 283 -10.01 1.25 -15.20
N THR A 284 -10.53 1.53 -16.37
CA THR A 284 -9.74 1.44 -17.60
C THR A 284 -8.63 2.47 -17.50
N LEU A 285 -7.40 2.00 -17.29
CA LEU A 285 -6.19 2.80 -17.38
C LEU A 285 -6.07 3.27 -18.83
N ASP A 286 -6.44 4.51 -19.12
CA ASP A 286 -6.10 5.13 -20.40
C ASP A 286 -4.60 5.49 -20.37
N LEU A 287 -3.78 4.55 -20.79
CA LEU A 287 -2.34 4.71 -20.92
C LEU A 287 -1.95 5.65 -22.08
N SER A 288 -2.92 6.26 -22.73
CA SER A 288 -2.71 7.12 -23.92
C SER A 288 -2.40 8.57 -23.58
N GLN A 289 -2.57 8.99 -22.32
CA GLN A 289 -2.26 10.36 -21.91
C GLN A 289 -0.78 10.49 -21.50
N ASP A 290 -0.13 11.54 -21.99
CA ASP A 290 1.21 11.90 -21.53
C ASP A 290 1.15 12.31 -20.05
N PRO A 291 2.11 11.88 -19.21
CA PRO A 291 2.13 12.23 -17.80
C PRO A 291 2.26 13.74 -17.62
N GLU A 292 1.49 14.31 -16.69
CA GLU A 292 1.48 15.74 -16.39
C GLU A 292 2.40 16.08 -15.23
N PHE A 293 2.53 15.15 -14.29
CA PHE A 293 3.29 15.35 -13.05
C PHE A 293 4.21 14.18 -12.76
N ARG A 294 5.31 14.51 -12.09
CA ARG A 294 6.22 13.53 -11.48
C ARG A 294 6.19 13.69 -9.96
N ILE A 295 5.75 12.67 -9.24
CA ILE A 295 5.83 12.61 -7.78
C ILE A 295 7.14 11.93 -7.43
N ILE A 296 8.00 12.60 -6.67
CA ILE A 296 9.32 12.11 -6.28
C ILE A 296 9.32 11.81 -4.78
N VAL A 297 9.78 10.60 -4.44
CA VAL A 297 9.92 10.10 -3.07
C VAL A 297 11.39 9.83 -2.83
N LYS A 298 12.03 10.60 -1.94
CA LYS A 298 13.48 10.52 -1.71
C LYS A 298 13.81 10.51 -0.23
N GLU A 299 14.50 9.46 0.20
CA GLU A 299 15.00 9.38 1.57
C GLU A 299 16.33 10.14 1.72
N THR A 300 16.44 10.86 2.82
CA THR A 300 17.65 11.58 3.22
C THR A 300 17.73 11.61 4.74
N ALA A 301 18.80 11.05 5.30
CA ALA A 301 19.06 11.05 6.74
C ALA A 301 17.92 10.47 7.60
N GLY A 302 17.34 9.35 7.17
CA GLY A 302 16.27 8.64 7.89
C GLY A 302 14.89 9.30 7.84
N LYS A 303 14.74 10.30 6.96
CA LYS A 303 13.45 10.92 6.63
C LYS A 303 13.22 10.88 5.14
N THR A 304 11.98 10.73 4.74
CA THR A 304 11.61 10.73 3.33
C THR A 304 10.90 12.03 2.96
N ARG A 305 11.31 12.62 1.85
CA ARG A 305 10.68 13.81 1.28
C ARG A 305 9.91 13.44 0.04
N VAL A 306 8.71 13.99 -0.05
CA VAL A 306 7.83 13.83 -1.20
C VAL A 306 7.59 15.22 -1.79
N PHE A 307 7.78 15.34 -3.08
CA PHE A 307 7.52 16.58 -3.82
C PHE A 307 7.00 16.26 -5.22
N VAL A 308 6.29 17.22 -5.80
CA VAL A 308 5.66 17.08 -7.11
C VAL A 308 6.31 18.07 -8.07
N GLU A 309 6.73 17.58 -9.23
CA GLU A 309 7.20 18.38 -10.35
C GLU A 309 6.14 18.35 -11.45
N SER A 310 5.82 19.53 -11.99
CA SER A 310 5.00 19.59 -13.21
C SER A 310 5.87 19.36 -14.43
N LEU A 311 5.48 18.45 -15.30
CA LEU A 311 6.17 18.18 -16.57
C LEU A 311 5.75 19.16 -17.68
N GLN A 312 4.59 19.82 -17.48
CA GLN A 312 4.00 20.76 -18.44
C GLN A 312 4.02 22.22 -17.98
N GLY A 313 4.61 22.50 -16.80
CA GLY A 313 4.75 23.85 -16.23
C GLY A 313 3.57 24.31 -15.37
N ASP A 314 2.61 23.45 -15.07
CA ASP A 314 1.49 23.71 -14.15
C ASP A 314 1.94 23.59 -12.69
N LEU A 315 2.42 24.67 -12.11
CA LEU A 315 2.85 24.71 -10.72
C LEU A 315 1.66 24.65 -9.74
N GLY A 316 0.52 25.22 -10.12
CA GLY A 316 -0.69 25.19 -9.29
C GLY A 316 -1.24 23.79 -9.12
N GLY A 317 -1.34 23.03 -10.22
CA GLY A 317 -1.73 21.62 -10.20
C GLY A 317 -0.76 20.74 -9.41
N ALA A 318 0.54 21.02 -9.48
CA ALA A 318 1.54 20.28 -8.68
C ALA A 318 1.34 20.50 -7.17
N GLU A 319 1.05 21.73 -6.73
CA GLU A 319 0.77 22.01 -5.32
C GLU A 319 -0.57 21.40 -4.85
N GLU A 320 -1.60 21.42 -5.70
CA GLU A 320 -2.89 20.80 -5.40
C GLU A 320 -2.74 19.30 -5.25
N LEU A 321 -2.02 18.64 -6.16
CA LEU A 321 -1.74 17.20 -6.10
C LEU A 321 -0.95 16.85 -4.83
N LEU A 322 0.08 17.63 -4.48
CA LEU A 322 0.84 17.41 -3.25
C LEU A 322 -0.03 17.54 -1.99
N SER A 323 -0.92 18.54 -1.98
CA SER A 323 -1.86 18.76 -0.88
C SER A 323 -2.83 17.61 -0.75
N GLU A 324 -3.35 17.09 -1.86
CA GLU A 324 -4.28 15.95 -1.86
C GLU A 324 -3.59 14.68 -1.38
N ILE A 325 -2.39 14.38 -1.88
CA ILE A 325 -1.56 13.27 -1.38
C ILE A 325 -1.39 13.39 0.14
N ASN A 326 -1.06 14.57 0.67
CA ASN A 326 -0.87 14.75 2.12
C ASN A 326 -2.13 14.45 2.94
N LYS A 327 -3.32 14.80 2.43
CA LYS A 327 -4.60 14.49 3.10
C LYS A 327 -4.90 12.99 3.13
N LEU A 328 -4.48 12.28 2.07
CA LEU A 328 -4.76 10.86 1.88
C LEU A 328 -3.67 9.94 2.47
N LEU A 329 -2.54 10.51 2.93
CA LEU A 329 -1.51 9.73 3.64
C LEU A 329 -2.08 9.07 4.89
N THR A 330 -2.03 7.75 4.95
CA THR A 330 -2.58 6.95 6.06
C THR A 330 -1.66 5.82 6.51
#